data_6a3dc146b171a06f9856577f154e1771
#
_entry.id   6a3dc146b171a06f9856577f154e1771
#
_cell.length_a   1.000
_cell.length_b   1.000
_cell.length_c   1.000
_cell.angle_alpha   90.00
_cell.angle_beta   90.00
_cell.angle_gamma   90.00
#
_symmetry.space_group_name_H-M   'P 1'
#
loop_
_entity.id
_entity.type
_entity.pdbx_description
1 polymer ?
#
loop_
_entity_poly.entity_id
_entity_poly.type
_entity_poly.pdbx_seq_one_letter_code
_entity_poly.pdbx_strand_id
1 'polypeptide(L)'
;MADEEKEEEKEEPKKAKSPILKWIVVFFVVVILGVAGFAGLKYYKSNFSGSKKAEEEQIVQKPGLWSMGSPIVNLMDNNGERYLKTTIQIEVSSQDCISELDLLKPKVMDSILGLLSSKRYKEIAGFEGKQRLKDEIAVRLNSYLTKGQVRRVYFTEFLIQ
;
A
#
# COMPACT_ATOMS: atom_id res chain seq x y z
N MET A 1 4.19 -69.58 85.62
CA MET A 1 4.55 -69.89 84.25
C MET A 1 3.71 -69.02 83.41
N ALA A 2 4.19 -67.90 83.14
CA ALA A 2 3.53 -66.83 82.45
C ALA A 2 4.58 -66.14 81.59
N ASP A 3 4.37 -66.06 80.40
CA ASP A 3 5.15 -65.24 79.49
C ASP A 3 4.35 -64.01 79.12
N GLU A 4 4.86 -62.85 79.49
CA GLU A 4 4.39 -61.53 79.12
C GLU A 4 5.00 -61.21 77.81
N GLU A 5 4.18 -61.11 76.75
CA GLU A 5 4.56 -60.48 75.48
C GLU A 5 4.36 -58.99 75.60
N LYS A 6 5.44 -58.23 75.48
CA LYS A 6 5.48 -56.80 75.36
C LYS A 6 5.23 -56.44 73.90
N GLU A 7 4.14 -55.79 73.57
CA GLU A 7 3.90 -55.08 72.32
C GLU A 7 4.78 -53.82 72.28
N GLU A 8 5.71 -53.80 71.37
CA GLU A 8 6.45 -52.60 71.01
C GLU A 8 5.62 -51.76 70.02
N GLU A 9 5.11 -50.65 70.51
CA GLU A 9 4.44 -49.63 69.77
C GLU A 9 5.51 -48.83 68.93
N LYS A 10 5.53 -49.04 67.60
CA LYS A 10 6.40 -48.34 66.73
C LYS A 10 5.83 -46.90 66.53
N GLU A 11 6.43 -45.94 67.22
CA GLU A 11 6.24 -44.54 66.94
C GLU A 11 6.83 -44.19 65.56
N GLU A 12 5.97 -43.84 64.62
CA GLU A 12 6.38 -43.25 63.37
C GLU A 12 6.94 -41.78 63.58
N PRO A 13 8.11 -41.46 63.04
CA PRO A 13 8.67 -40.11 63.22
C PRO A 13 7.84 -39.08 62.44
N LYS A 14 7.19 -38.22 63.18
CA LYS A 14 6.57 -37.00 62.64
C LYS A 14 7.65 -36.19 61.91
N LYS A 15 7.62 -36.20 60.54
CA LYS A 15 8.48 -35.36 59.73
C LYS A 15 8.17 -33.90 60.05
N ALA A 16 9.06 -33.26 60.76
CA ALA A 16 9.07 -31.81 60.95
C ALA A 16 9.17 -31.10 59.56
N LYS A 17 8.10 -30.49 59.16
CA LYS A 17 8.08 -29.68 57.93
C LYS A 17 8.98 -28.48 58.15
N SER A 18 10.21 -28.54 57.63
CA SER A 18 11.20 -27.48 57.75
C SER A 18 10.62 -26.16 57.17
N PRO A 19 10.79 -25.05 57.86
CA PRO A 19 10.30 -23.75 57.41
C PRO A 19 10.84 -23.35 56.01
N ILE A 20 12.00 -23.91 55.68
CA ILE A 20 12.68 -23.73 54.37
C ILE A 20 11.80 -24.22 53.20
N LEU A 21 11.06 -25.33 53.38
CA LEU A 21 10.20 -25.85 52.31
C LEU A 21 9.05 -24.88 51.98
N LYS A 22 8.51 -24.16 52.96
CA LYS A 22 7.48 -23.13 52.75
C LYS A 22 8.03 -21.93 51.96
N TRP A 23 9.24 -21.53 52.24
CA TRP A 23 9.92 -20.44 51.52
C TRP A 23 10.27 -20.80 50.05
N ILE A 24 10.65 -22.06 49.83
CA ILE A 24 10.90 -22.58 48.47
C ILE A 24 9.59 -22.59 47.67
N VAL A 25 8.48 -23.02 48.25
CA VAL A 25 7.16 -23.01 47.57
C VAL A 25 6.72 -21.60 47.26
N VAL A 26 6.88 -20.65 48.19
CA VAL A 26 6.54 -19.24 47.98
C VAL A 26 7.42 -18.64 46.87
N PHE A 27 8.71 -18.94 46.83
CA PHE A 27 9.61 -18.49 45.76
C PHE A 27 9.19 -19.01 44.38
N PHE A 28 8.84 -20.28 44.26
CA PHE A 28 8.35 -20.91 43.05
C PHE A 28 7.03 -20.26 42.55
N VAL A 29 6.10 -19.97 43.47
CA VAL A 29 4.84 -19.34 43.14
C VAL A 29 5.08 -17.91 42.60
N VAL A 30 5.99 -17.14 43.20
CA VAL A 30 6.35 -15.78 42.71
C VAL A 30 7.00 -15.83 41.34
N VAL A 31 7.88 -16.82 41.11
CA VAL A 31 8.51 -17.00 39.79
C VAL A 31 7.48 -17.37 38.71
N ILE A 32 6.55 -18.26 39.01
CA ILE A 32 5.48 -18.68 38.09
C ILE A 32 4.56 -17.50 37.78
N LEU A 33 4.17 -16.69 38.78
CA LEU A 33 3.37 -15.49 38.57
C LEU A 33 4.12 -14.41 37.76
N GLY A 34 5.42 -14.26 37.99
CA GLY A 34 6.29 -13.37 37.24
C GLY A 34 6.37 -13.76 35.73
N VAL A 35 6.59 -15.06 35.48
CA VAL A 35 6.65 -15.58 34.09
C VAL A 35 5.29 -15.53 33.41
N ALA A 36 4.20 -15.88 34.09
CA ALA A 36 2.85 -15.78 33.58
C ALA A 36 2.44 -14.31 33.30
N GLY A 37 2.79 -13.39 34.18
CA GLY A 37 2.56 -11.96 34.00
C GLY A 37 3.36 -11.39 32.82
N PHE A 38 4.64 -11.75 32.68
CA PHE A 38 5.49 -11.32 31.59
C PHE A 38 5.03 -11.93 30.23
N ALA A 39 4.68 -13.21 30.23
CA ALA A 39 4.13 -13.86 29.04
C ALA A 39 2.76 -13.30 28.66
N GLY A 40 1.89 -13.02 29.65
CA GLY A 40 0.59 -12.39 29.45
C GLY A 40 0.71 -10.96 28.90
N LEU A 41 1.64 -10.16 29.44
CA LEU A 41 1.94 -8.81 28.92
C LEU A 41 2.48 -8.84 27.49
N LYS A 42 3.35 -9.79 27.17
CA LYS A 42 3.90 -9.98 25.83
C LYS A 42 2.82 -10.45 24.85
N TYR A 43 1.96 -11.37 25.28
CA TYR A 43 0.83 -11.88 24.51
C TYR A 43 -0.25 -10.80 24.31
N TYR A 44 -0.55 -10.03 25.34
CA TYR A 44 -1.48 -8.90 25.27
C TYR A 44 -0.95 -7.79 24.37
N LYS A 45 0.34 -7.44 24.49
CA LYS A 45 0.99 -6.45 23.64
C LYS A 45 1.11 -6.92 22.19
N SER A 46 1.34 -8.23 21.95
CA SER A 46 1.39 -8.83 20.63
C SER A 46 0.02 -8.87 19.95
N ASN A 47 -1.05 -9.20 20.67
CA ASN A 47 -2.39 -9.28 20.10
C ASN A 47 -3.12 -7.93 20.05
N PHE A 48 -2.80 -7.01 20.97
CA PHE A 48 -3.44 -5.69 20.96
C PHE A 48 -2.63 -4.66 20.16
N SER A 49 -1.31 -4.86 19.99
CA SER A 49 -0.50 -4.08 19.04
C SER A 49 -0.58 -4.65 17.62
N GLY A 50 -1.06 -5.87 17.44
CA GLY A 50 -1.26 -6.47 16.12
C GLY A 50 -2.55 -6.03 15.42
N SER A 51 -3.41 -5.25 16.09
CA SER A 51 -4.59 -4.63 15.47
C SER A 51 -4.38 -3.16 15.10
N LYS A 52 -3.20 -2.61 15.38
CA LYS A 52 -2.55 -1.62 14.52
C LYS A 52 -1.67 -2.37 13.49
N LYS A 53 -2.22 -3.37 12.81
CA LYS A 53 -1.98 -3.53 11.38
C LYS A 53 -2.10 -2.10 10.89
N ALA A 54 -0.99 -1.55 10.39
CA ALA A 54 -1.03 -0.35 9.63
C ALA A 54 -2.36 -0.39 8.86
N GLU A 55 -3.37 0.35 9.27
CA GLU A 55 -3.97 1.21 8.31
C GLU A 55 -2.71 1.85 7.69
N GLU A 56 -2.18 1.22 6.65
CA GLU A 56 -1.75 2.01 5.54
C GLU A 56 -2.90 3.01 5.50
N GLU A 57 -2.66 4.19 6.01
CA GLU A 57 -3.31 5.34 5.48
C GLU A 57 -3.11 5.12 4.00
N GLN A 58 -4.04 4.47 3.37
CA GLN A 58 -4.38 4.79 2.02
C GLN A 58 -4.68 6.27 2.20
N ILE A 59 -3.59 7.03 2.08
CA ILE A 59 -3.68 8.43 1.75
C ILE A 59 -4.59 8.34 0.57
N VAL A 60 -5.88 8.61 0.80
CA VAL A 60 -6.87 8.73 -0.27
C VAL A 60 -6.37 9.97 -0.98
N GLN A 61 -5.35 9.74 -1.79
CA GLN A 61 -4.71 10.76 -2.61
C GLN A 61 -5.84 11.21 -3.50
N LYS A 62 -6.36 12.38 -3.18
CA LYS A 62 -7.46 12.95 -3.97
C LYS A 62 -6.96 12.99 -5.41
N PRO A 63 -7.68 12.35 -6.35
CA PRO A 63 -7.28 12.39 -7.74
C PRO A 63 -7.17 13.84 -8.17
N GLY A 64 -6.08 14.17 -8.82
CA GLY A 64 -5.89 15.48 -9.40
C GLY A 64 -6.28 15.47 -10.88
N LEU A 65 -6.72 16.61 -11.39
CA LEU A 65 -6.94 16.82 -12.82
C LEU A 65 -5.91 17.82 -13.33
N TRP A 66 -5.06 17.38 -14.25
CA TRP A 66 -4.05 18.21 -14.89
C TRP A 66 -4.44 18.52 -16.32
N SER A 67 -4.29 19.80 -16.75
CA SER A 67 -4.58 20.23 -18.11
C SER A 67 -3.30 20.39 -18.90
N MET A 68 -3.16 19.60 -19.97
CA MET A 68 -2.08 19.78 -20.92
C MET A 68 -2.30 21.00 -21.81
N GLY A 69 -3.57 21.40 -22.04
CA GLY A 69 -3.96 22.43 -22.99
C GLY A 69 -4.53 21.86 -24.29
N SER A 70 -4.48 22.66 -25.36
CA SER A 70 -5.12 22.35 -26.65
C SER A 70 -4.09 22.32 -27.79
N PRO A 71 -3.25 21.25 -27.86
CA PRO A 71 -2.30 21.12 -28.96
C PRO A 71 -2.98 20.98 -30.32
N ILE A 72 -2.30 21.51 -31.33
CA ILE A 72 -2.64 21.36 -32.75
C ILE A 72 -1.45 20.71 -33.44
N VAL A 73 -1.68 19.61 -34.14
CA VAL A 73 -0.64 18.85 -34.84
C VAL A 73 -1.10 18.49 -36.26
N ASN A 74 -0.16 18.37 -37.18
CA ASN A 74 -0.43 17.75 -38.48
C ASN A 74 -0.43 16.24 -38.31
N LEU A 75 -1.41 15.56 -38.89
CA LEU A 75 -1.45 14.10 -38.94
C LEU A 75 -0.50 13.54 -40.02
N MET A 76 -0.06 12.31 -39.82
CA MET A 76 0.82 11.60 -40.77
C MET A 76 0.02 11.03 -41.97
N ASP A 77 -0.88 11.82 -42.55
CA ASP A 77 -1.59 11.45 -43.77
C ASP A 77 -0.78 11.84 -45.00
N ASN A 78 -1.08 11.25 -46.15
CA ASN A 78 -0.26 11.27 -47.36
C ASN A 78 0.12 12.65 -47.92
N ASN A 79 -0.52 13.77 -47.48
CA ASN A 79 -0.20 15.09 -47.93
C ASN A 79 0.00 16.10 -46.79
N GLY A 80 -0.07 15.69 -45.53
CA GLY A 80 0.05 16.62 -44.37
C GLY A 80 -1.07 17.64 -44.29
N GLU A 81 -2.16 17.46 -45.04
CA GLU A 81 -3.27 18.40 -45.17
C GLU A 81 -4.24 18.36 -43.98
N ARG A 82 -4.15 17.31 -43.15
CA ARG A 82 -5.03 17.17 -42.02
C ARG A 82 -4.36 17.51 -40.71
N TYR A 83 -5.04 18.30 -39.90
CA TYR A 83 -4.59 18.56 -38.54
C TYR A 83 -5.62 18.14 -37.52
N LEU A 84 -5.09 17.71 -36.39
CA LEU A 84 -5.82 17.38 -35.19
C LEU A 84 -5.67 18.53 -34.20
N LYS A 85 -6.81 19.09 -33.78
CA LYS A 85 -6.91 19.95 -32.61
C LYS A 85 -7.57 19.13 -31.50
N THR A 86 -6.92 19.02 -30.35
CA THR A 86 -7.47 18.28 -29.24
C THR A 86 -7.15 18.97 -27.92
N THR A 87 -8.13 19.00 -27.00
CA THR A 87 -7.93 19.48 -25.65
C THR A 87 -7.82 18.27 -24.73
N ILE A 88 -6.68 18.14 -24.04
CA ILE A 88 -6.33 16.95 -23.24
C ILE A 88 -6.33 17.29 -21.76
N GLN A 89 -7.11 16.52 -21.00
CA GLN A 89 -7.10 16.53 -19.54
C GLN A 89 -6.72 15.17 -19.00
N ILE A 90 -5.97 15.16 -17.94
CA ILE A 90 -5.32 13.96 -17.39
C ILE A 90 -5.65 13.85 -15.91
N GLU A 91 -6.34 12.79 -15.56
CA GLU A 91 -6.60 12.41 -14.16
C GLU A 91 -5.40 11.64 -13.62
N VAL A 92 -4.84 12.12 -12.53
CA VAL A 92 -3.68 11.52 -11.85
C VAL A 92 -4.03 11.05 -10.45
N SER A 93 -3.23 10.12 -9.92
CA SER A 93 -3.48 9.49 -8.63
C SER A 93 -3.30 10.45 -7.44
N SER A 94 -2.47 11.49 -7.58
CA SER A 94 -2.14 12.41 -6.49
C SER A 94 -1.87 13.84 -6.97
N GLN A 95 -1.93 14.79 -6.05
CA GLN A 95 -1.55 16.17 -6.31
C GLN A 95 -0.06 16.33 -6.61
N ASP A 96 0.79 15.44 -6.07
CA ASP A 96 2.23 15.45 -6.35
C ASP A 96 2.54 15.17 -7.81
N CYS A 97 1.72 14.32 -8.48
CA CYS A 97 1.84 14.08 -9.91
C CYS A 97 1.60 15.36 -10.73
N ILE A 98 0.67 16.23 -10.31
CA ILE A 98 0.42 17.50 -10.99
C ILE A 98 1.67 18.38 -10.94
N SER A 99 2.28 18.51 -9.76
CA SER A 99 3.49 19.30 -9.59
C SER A 99 4.65 18.75 -10.44
N GLU A 100 4.75 17.42 -10.55
CA GLU A 100 5.77 16.77 -11.37
C GLU A 100 5.51 17.00 -12.88
N LEU A 101 4.26 16.89 -13.33
CA LEU A 101 3.87 17.17 -14.71
C LEU A 101 4.07 18.64 -15.09
N ASP A 102 3.80 19.59 -14.17
CA ASP A 102 4.05 21.01 -14.41
C ASP A 102 5.54 21.31 -14.56
N LEU A 103 6.38 20.69 -13.72
CA LEU A 103 7.84 20.82 -13.83
C LEU A 103 8.37 20.27 -15.15
N LEU A 104 7.80 19.14 -15.62
CA LEU A 104 8.21 18.45 -16.84
C LEU A 104 7.38 18.84 -18.08
N LYS A 105 6.51 19.86 -17.96
CA LYS A 105 5.54 20.23 -18.98
C LYS A 105 6.13 20.39 -20.40
N PRO A 106 7.27 21.06 -20.62
CA PRO A 106 7.85 21.14 -21.97
C PRO A 106 8.21 19.78 -22.55
N LYS A 107 8.82 18.90 -21.75
CA LYS A 107 9.24 17.55 -22.15
C LYS A 107 8.05 16.65 -22.44
N VAL A 108 7.04 16.72 -21.59
CA VAL A 108 5.77 15.99 -21.76
C VAL A 108 5.06 16.46 -23.01
N MET A 109 4.95 17.78 -23.22
CA MET A 109 4.31 18.38 -24.39
C MET A 109 4.98 17.92 -25.69
N ASP A 110 6.30 18.02 -25.79
CA ASP A 110 7.08 17.57 -26.95
C ASP A 110 6.82 16.09 -27.25
N SER A 111 6.87 15.25 -26.24
CA SER A 111 6.63 13.82 -26.38
C SER A 111 5.22 13.50 -26.89
N ILE A 112 4.21 14.21 -26.41
CA ILE A 112 2.82 14.00 -26.84
C ILE A 112 2.57 14.59 -28.21
N LEU A 113 3.13 15.74 -28.55
CA LEU A 113 3.06 16.30 -29.90
C LEU A 113 3.64 15.32 -30.93
N GLY A 114 4.80 14.71 -30.62
CA GLY A 114 5.40 13.67 -31.47
C GLY A 114 4.49 12.45 -31.62
N LEU A 115 3.86 11.98 -30.53
CA LEU A 115 2.89 10.89 -30.57
C LEU A 115 1.69 11.24 -31.47
N LEU A 116 1.07 12.42 -31.27
CA LEU A 116 -0.10 12.84 -32.04
C LEU A 116 0.23 12.99 -33.52
N SER A 117 1.38 13.59 -33.84
CA SER A 117 1.83 13.80 -35.23
C SER A 117 2.17 12.49 -35.96
N SER A 118 2.49 11.43 -35.24
CA SER A 118 2.74 10.09 -35.81
C SER A 118 1.47 9.33 -36.19
N LYS A 119 0.28 9.85 -35.83
CA LYS A 119 -1.00 9.18 -36.10
C LYS A 119 -1.57 9.56 -37.46
N ARG A 120 -2.27 8.60 -38.05
CA ARG A 120 -3.07 8.79 -39.27
C ARG A 120 -4.54 8.96 -38.90
N TYR A 121 -5.30 9.65 -39.74
CA TYR A 121 -6.73 9.85 -39.58
C TYR A 121 -7.47 8.54 -39.30
N LYS A 122 -7.23 7.49 -40.12
CA LYS A 122 -7.86 6.19 -39.99
C LYS A 122 -7.63 5.51 -38.66
N GLU A 123 -6.52 5.82 -37.98
CA GLU A 123 -6.15 5.21 -36.70
C GLU A 123 -6.90 5.83 -35.53
N ILE A 124 -7.30 7.10 -35.62
CA ILE A 124 -7.83 7.89 -34.51
C ILE A 124 -9.27 8.42 -34.72
N ALA A 125 -9.84 8.27 -35.91
CA ALA A 125 -11.17 8.79 -36.23
C ALA A 125 -12.30 8.06 -35.49
N GLY A 126 -12.16 6.74 -35.27
CA GLY A 126 -13.18 5.91 -34.62
C GLY A 126 -13.08 5.91 -33.09
N PHE A 127 -14.10 5.37 -32.43
CA PHE A 127 -14.15 5.24 -30.98
C PHE A 127 -12.94 4.46 -30.43
N GLU A 128 -12.67 3.29 -31.00
CA GLU A 128 -11.57 2.43 -30.58
C GLU A 128 -10.21 3.10 -30.79
N GLY A 129 -10.04 3.85 -31.90
CA GLY A 129 -8.82 4.58 -32.18
C GLY A 129 -8.55 5.68 -31.15
N LYS A 130 -9.61 6.40 -30.76
CA LYS A 130 -9.52 7.40 -29.68
C LYS A 130 -9.18 6.75 -28.34
N GLN A 131 -9.73 5.58 -28.07
CA GLN A 131 -9.44 4.87 -26.82
C GLN A 131 -7.97 4.41 -26.78
N ARG A 132 -7.47 3.77 -27.86
CA ARG A 132 -6.04 3.41 -27.97
C ARG A 132 -5.13 4.63 -27.81
N LEU A 133 -5.49 5.77 -28.42
CA LEU A 133 -4.69 6.99 -28.29
C LEU A 133 -4.64 7.49 -26.83
N LYS A 134 -5.73 7.42 -26.08
CA LYS A 134 -5.74 7.73 -24.64
C LYS A 134 -4.80 6.82 -23.85
N ASP A 135 -4.83 5.52 -24.15
CA ASP A 135 -3.99 4.53 -23.47
C ASP A 135 -2.49 4.76 -23.80
N GLU A 136 -2.16 5.06 -25.05
CA GLU A 136 -0.80 5.41 -25.45
C GLU A 136 -0.28 6.68 -24.75
N ILE A 137 -1.14 7.70 -24.64
CA ILE A 137 -0.83 8.92 -23.89
C ILE A 137 -0.58 8.59 -22.42
N ALA A 138 -1.45 7.79 -21.81
CA ALA A 138 -1.29 7.40 -20.39
C ALA A 138 0.02 6.65 -20.16
N VAL A 139 0.36 5.68 -21.00
CA VAL A 139 1.63 4.94 -20.92
C VAL A 139 2.83 5.87 -21.04
N ARG A 140 2.79 6.80 -21.99
CA ARG A 140 3.87 7.75 -22.23
C ARG A 140 4.05 8.72 -21.06
N LEU A 141 2.97 9.22 -20.49
CA LEU A 141 3.01 10.10 -19.32
C LEU A 141 3.53 9.36 -18.08
N ASN A 142 3.12 8.13 -17.89
CA ASN A 142 3.59 7.29 -16.78
C ASN A 142 5.10 7.04 -16.82
N SER A 143 5.74 7.11 -17.98
CA SER A 143 7.21 6.99 -18.06
C SER A 143 7.97 8.20 -17.51
N TYR A 144 7.29 9.30 -17.27
CA TYR A 144 7.85 10.53 -16.67
C TYR A 144 7.53 10.67 -15.19
N LEU A 145 6.46 10.02 -14.70
CA LEU A 145 6.00 10.14 -13.33
C LEU A 145 6.75 9.19 -12.40
N THR A 146 7.12 9.70 -11.23
CA THR A 146 7.78 8.94 -10.15
C THR A 146 6.95 8.90 -8.87
N LYS A 147 6.03 9.87 -8.69
CA LYS A 147 5.24 10.06 -7.46
C LYS A 147 3.80 9.57 -7.54
N GLY A 148 3.49 8.75 -8.52
CA GLY A 148 2.17 8.18 -8.75
C GLY A 148 1.95 7.82 -10.21
N GLN A 149 0.70 7.88 -10.67
CA GLN A 149 0.37 7.41 -12.02
C GLN A 149 -0.81 8.18 -12.63
N VAL A 150 -0.87 8.18 -13.96
CA VAL A 150 -2.05 8.58 -14.73
C VAL A 150 -3.14 7.52 -14.53
N ARG A 151 -4.31 7.96 -14.10
CA ARG A 151 -5.51 7.11 -13.96
C ARG A 151 -6.32 7.09 -15.24
N ARG A 152 -6.51 8.26 -15.85
CA ARG A 152 -7.34 8.38 -17.06
C ARG A 152 -6.95 9.59 -17.88
N VAL A 153 -7.12 9.49 -19.20
CA VAL A 153 -6.96 10.57 -20.16
C VAL A 153 -8.32 10.93 -20.76
N TYR A 154 -8.62 12.21 -20.80
CA TYR A 154 -9.86 12.76 -21.36
C TYR A 154 -9.55 13.68 -22.54
N PHE A 155 -10.29 13.51 -23.63
CA PHE A 155 -10.37 14.50 -24.69
C PHE A 155 -11.66 15.29 -24.50
N THR A 156 -11.54 16.59 -24.18
CA THR A 156 -12.69 17.49 -24.06
C THR A 156 -13.02 18.16 -25.39
N GLU A 157 -12.05 18.24 -26.29
CA GLU A 157 -12.21 18.62 -27.70
C GLU A 157 -11.39 17.67 -28.56
N PHE A 158 -11.93 17.23 -29.69
CA PHE A 158 -11.23 16.37 -30.64
C PHE A 158 -11.75 16.64 -32.05
N LEU A 159 -11.07 17.51 -32.77
CA LEU A 159 -11.45 17.98 -34.10
C LEU A 159 -10.35 17.63 -35.09
N ILE A 160 -10.72 17.00 -36.18
CA ILE A 160 -9.83 16.72 -37.31
C ILE A 160 -10.36 17.49 -38.53
N GLN A 161 -9.52 18.28 -39.11
CA GLN A 161 -9.82 19.07 -40.30
C GLN A 161 -8.79 18.78 -41.39
#